data_fbf3ccfcb430fa5a208abbef4572730f
#
_entry.id   fbf3ccfcb430fa5a208abbef4572730f
#
_cell.length_a   1.000
_cell.length_b   1.000
_cell.length_c   1.000
_cell.angle_alpha   90.00
_cell.angle_beta   90.00
_cell.angle_gamma   90.00
#
_symmetry.space_group_name_H-M   'P 1'
#
loop_
_entity.id
_entity.type
_entity.pdbx_description
1 polymer ?
#
loop_
_entity_poly.entity_id
_entity_poly.type
_entity_poly.pdbx_seq_one_letter_code
_entity_poly.pdbx_strand_id
1 'polypeptide(L)' 'IVAVIDKKNTRSQNTAKNLGMTIEKEIPYKGHDCYLYSIQLD' A
#
# COMPACT_ATOMS: atom_id res chain seq x y z
N ILE A 1 -6.96 2.76 8.54
CA ILE A 1 -7.17 1.87 7.38
C ILE A 1 -5.82 1.55 6.77
N VAL A 2 -5.61 0.29 6.49
CA VAL A 2 -4.37 -0.18 5.87
C VAL A 2 -4.69 -1.02 4.64
N ALA A 3 -3.72 -1.07 3.71
CA ALA A 3 -3.82 -1.90 2.52
C ALA A 3 -2.44 -2.46 2.19
N VAL A 4 -2.40 -3.74 1.84
CA VAL A 4 -1.17 -4.39 1.40
C VAL A 4 -1.22 -4.47 -0.12
N ILE A 5 -0.24 -3.85 -0.78
CA ILE A 5 -0.22 -3.73 -2.24
C ILE A 5 1.13 -4.22 -2.76
N ASP A 6 1.10 -5.16 -3.72
CA ASP A 6 2.31 -5.67 -4.37
C ASP A 6 3.08 -4.51 -4.99
N LYS A 7 4.42 -4.51 -4.83
CA LYS A 7 5.28 -3.48 -5.41
C LYS A 7 5.15 -3.37 -6.93
N LYS A 8 4.76 -4.45 -7.58
CA LYS A 8 4.56 -4.47 -9.03
C LYS A 8 3.19 -3.95 -9.46
N ASN A 9 2.27 -3.80 -8.51
CA ASN A 9 0.91 -3.35 -8.81
C ASN A 9 0.84 -1.83 -8.77
N THR A 10 1.38 -1.20 -9.79
CA THR A 10 1.45 0.26 -9.89
C THR A 10 0.06 0.90 -9.89
N ARG A 11 -0.90 0.25 -10.52
CA ARG A 11 -2.27 0.77 -10.60
C ARG A 11 -2.90 0.92 -9.21
N SER A 12 -2.79 -0.13 -8.38
CA SER A 12 -3.32 -0.07 -7.02
C SER A 12 -2.57 0.93 -6.15
N GLN A 13 -1.25 1.05 -6.36
CA GLN A 13 -0.46 2.04 -5.64
C GLN A 13 -0.91 3.46 -5.98
N ASN A 14 -1.17 3.74 -7.26
CA ASN A 14 -1.65 5.06 -7.67
C ASN A 14 -3.03 5.35 -7.07
N THR A 15 -3.91 4.36 -7.02
CA THR A 15 -5.22 4.52 -6.39
C THR A 15 -5.07 4.84 -4.91
N ALA A 16 -4.20 4.12 -4.20
CA ALA A 16 -3.95 4.38 -2.79
C ALA A 16 -3.44 5.80 -2.56
N LYS A 17 -2.48 6.25 -3.37
CA LYS A 17 -1.93 7.59 -3.27
C LYS A 17 -2.99 8.66 -3.53
N ASN A 18 -3.87 8.42 -4.50
CA ASN A 18 -4.95 9.36 -4.80
C ASN A 18 -5.94 9.46 -3.64
N LEU A 19 -6.09 8.41 -2.85
CA LEU A 19 -6.92 8.43 -1.65
C LEU A 19 -6.25 9.09 -0.46
N GLY A 20 -4.98 9.47 -0.60
CA GLY A 20 -4.23 10.09 0.50
C GLY A 20 -3.45 9.11 1.35
N MET A 21 -3.34 7.85 0.93
CA MET A 21 -2.56 6.85 1.66
C MET A 21 -1.07 7.07 1.46
N THR A 22 -0.29 6.69 2.46
CA THR A 22 1.17 6.74 2.38
C THR A 22 1.75 5.36 2.71
N ILE A 23 2.97 5.11 2.23
CA ILE A 23 3.66 3.87 2.53
C ILE A 23 4.15 3.92 3.97
N GLU A 24 3.71 2.96 4.78
CA GLU A 24 4.15 2.83 6.16
C GLU A 24 5.43 2.00 6.25
N LYS A 25 5.47 0.88 5.53
CA LYS A 25 6.63 0.00 5.51
C LYS A 25 6.53 -0.99 4.36
N GLU A 26 7.63 -1.71 4.11
CA GLU A 26 7.66 -2.81 3.15
C GLU A 26 7.51 -4.12 3.92
N ILE A 27 6.66 -5.01 3.44
CA ILE A 27 6.43 -6.31 4.07
C ILE A 27 6.35 -7.41 3.02
N PRO A 28 6.82 -8.62 3.32
CA PRO A 28 6.54 -9.77 2.46
C PRO A 28 5.12 -10.26 2.73
N TYR A 29 4.39 -10.59 1.67
CA TYR A 29 3.04 -11.12 1.80
C TYR A 29 2.81 -12.17 0.73
N LYS A 30 2.51 -13.41 1.15
CA LYS A 30 2.24 -14.54 0.26
C LYS A 30 3.31 -14.74 -0.81
N GLY A 31 4.59 -14.56 -0.43
CA GLY A 31 5.71 -14.75 -1.33
C GLY A 31 5.99 -13.57 -2.25
N HIS A 32 5.32 -12.45 -2.07
CA HIS A 32 5.53 -11.23 -2.84
C HIS A 32 6.03 -10.10 -1.97
N ASP A 33 6.88 -9.24 -2.54
CA ASP A 33 7.28 -8.02 -1.87
C ASP A 33 6.15 -7.00 -2.02
N CYS A 34 5.67 -6.49 -0.90
CA CYS A 34 4.54 -5.57 -0.88
C CYS A 34 4.86 -4.32 -0.07
N TYR A 35 4.06 -3.28 -0.31
CA TYR A 35 4.05 -2.09 0.54
C TYR A 35 2.82 -2.12 1.43
N LEU A 36 2.99 -1.74 2.68
CA LEU A 36 1.87 -1.48 3.58
C LEU A 36 1.52 0.00 3.47
N TYR A 37 0.40 0.29 2.85
CA TYR A 37 -0.13 1.65 2.77
C TYR A 37 -1.07 1.88 3.93
N SER A 38 -1.10 3.09 4.42
CA SER A 38 -2.01 3.46 5.50
C SER A 38 -2.52 4.87 5.33
N ILE A 39 -3.69 5.10 5.91
CA ILE A 39 -4.26 6.44 6.01
C ILE A 39 -4.94 6.54 7.37
N GLN A 40 -4.75 7.67 8.02
CA GLN A 40 -5.40 7.96 9.27
C GLN A 40 -6.63 8.81 8.99
N LEU A 41 -7.77 8.33 9.47
CA LEU A 41 -9.04 9.05 9.33
C LEU A 41 -9.35 9.69 10.68
N ASP A 42 -9.58 10.97 10.65
CA ASP A 42 -9.96 11.73 11.84
C ASP A 42 -11.47 11.67 12.08
#